data_ff261e2f80aa3c05952c8ab42f6a653e
#
_entry.id   ff261e2f80aa3c05952c8ab42f6a653e
#
_cell.length_a   1.000
_cell.length_b   1.000
_cell.length_c   1.000
_cell.angle_alpha   90.00
_cell.angle_beta   90.00
_cell.angle_gamma   90.00
#
_symmetry.space_group_name_H-M   'P 1'
#
loop_
_entity.id
_entity.type
_entity.pdbx_description
1 polymer ?
#
loop_
_entity_poly.entity_id
_entity_poly.type
_entity_poly.pdbx_seq_one_letter_code
_entity_poly.pdbx_strand_id
1 'polypeptide(L)'
;MCIRDRSWTLVVDGIPEDYPVRTVREDPAHEGLLFAGTEFGVFVTLNGGSTWQSFQKNLPITPVTGMRVAHDDLILSTQGRSFWILDDISPIREIGAAVESDNYLFKPRTAVRLTNMGAASMAELTPDPRPTGALIHYYLAQEPNEEVRIEVVDDRGEVVHTFSTDSITAEESSGQKIDKSPGLNRLAWQMFYPGPEMPEGAVVWGYTGGVVAPPGTYRVRMTIGEQVQEQSFQLLPDPRIPDVTLSSYQEQFRIALEVRDSINSISRAIEDLATIREQVQGVMDRAESVGQADVLQELGDTLNNKSTSITEDLMQPNNRSAQDPIRFLPRLDNQWLELYGRITGTDGYIYGGAEGAPHEGTTERLSVLIDEWDVAHSRYLELLENELQRFNNTVERLGLPAIVLPRRGRLVS
;
A
#
# COMPACT_ATOMS: atom_id res chain seq x y z
N MET A 1 11.10 49.25 -3.95
CA MET A 1 11.18 50.48 -3.12
C MET A 1 11.75 50.09 -1.79
N CYS A 2 12.95 50.51 -1.43
CA CYS A 2 13.51 50.19 -0.11
C CYS A 2 12.95 51.22 0.89
N ILE A 3 12.07 50.79 1.78
CA ILE A 3 11.68 51.57 2.95
C ILE A 3 12.85 51.43 3.95
N ARG A 4 13.44 52.56 4.31
CA ARG A 4 14.50 52.60 5.30
C ARG A 4 13.92 53.24 6.55
N ASP A 5 13.43 52.36 7.44
CA ASP A 5 13.11 52.80 8.79
C ASP A 5 14.38 53.01 9.55
N ARG A 6 14.38 54.05 10.38
CA ARG A 6 15.54 54.38 11.23
C ARG A 6 15.48 53.71 12.61
N SER A 7 14.47 52.89 12.82
CA SER A 7 14.28 52.14 14.06
C SER A 7 14.45 50.65 13.82
N TRP A 8 15.06 49.97 14.76
CA TRP A 8 15.23 48.51 14.77
C TRP A 8 14.62 47.96 16.05
N THR A 9 13.90 46.90 15.93
CA THR A 9 13.36 46.15 17.08
C THR A 9 14.04 44.80 17.13
N LEU A 10 14.58 44.43 18.30
CA LEU A 10 15.16 43.14 18.55
C LEU A 10 14.03 42.12 18.77
N VAL A 11 14.01 41.04 18.01
CA VAL A 11 12.96 39.99 18.05
C VAL A 11 13.61 38.62 18.29
N VAL A 12 14.13 38.40 19.48
CA VAL A 12 14.91 37.20 19.87
C VAL A 12 14.31 36.48 21.08
N ASP A 13 13.12 36.85 21.52
CA ASP A 13 12.51 36.23 22.70
C ASP A 13 12.35 34.70 22.47
N GLY A 14 12.97 33.90 23.36
CA GLY A 14 13.05 32.44 23.24
C GLY A 14 14.32 31.90 22.58
N ILE A 15 15.19 32.77 21.98
CA ILE A 15 16.53 32.38 21.53
C ILE A 15 17.53 32.77 22.63
N PRO A 16 18.38 31.86 23.15
CA PRO A 16 19.37 32.18 24.15
C PRO A 16 20.36 33.30 23.69
N GLU A 17 20.79 34.15 24.59
CA GLU A 17 21.64 35.32 24.28
C GLU A 17 22.99 34.92 23.66
N ASP A 18 23.52 33.75 24.01
CA ASP A 18 24.75 33.17 23.50
C ASP A 18 24.60 32.35 22.21
N TYR A 19 23.43 32.40 21.57
CA TYR A 19 23.14 31.70 20.30
C TYR A 19 23.11 32.66 19.11
N PRO A 20 24.28 33.00 18.52
CA PRO A 20 24.31 33.88 17.36
C PRO A 20 23.48 33.34 16.20
N VAL A 21 22.56 34.16 15.70
CA VAL A 21 21.72 33.81 14.52
C VAL A 21 22.55 34.04 13.26
N ARG A 22 22.60 33.03 12.38
CA ARG A 22 23.32 33.04 11.11
C ARG A 22 22.41 33.27 9.90
N THR A 23 21.21 32.77 9.97
CA THR A 23 20.24 32.82 8.86
C THR A 23 18.82 32.82 9.37
N VAL A 24 17.94 33.54 8.68
CA VAL A 24 16.48 33.51 8.92
C VAL A 24 15.80 33.31 7.58
N ARG A 25 14.74 32.50 7.58
CA ARG A 25 13.86 32.31 6.41
C ARG A 25 12.41 32.31 6.85
N GLU A 26 11.59 33.09 6.15
CA GLU A 26 10.14 33.00 6.23
C GLU A 26 9.62 31.91 5.29
N ASP A 27 8.57 31.22 5.69
CA ASP A 27 7.84 30.31 4.84
C ASP A 27 7.12 31.11 3.73
N PRO A 28 7.37 30.83 2.45
CA PRO A 28 6.75 31.58 1.35
C PRO A 28 5.23 31.38 1.26
N ALA A 29 4.67 30.35 1.93
CA ALA A 29 3.25 30.02 1.90
C ALA A 29 2.49 30.44 3.16
N HIS A 30 3.20 30.84 4.25
CA HIS A 30 2.57 31.17 5.53
C HIS A 30 3.29 32.36 6.19
N GLU A 31 2.66 33.55 6.13
CA GLU A 31 3.16 34.77 6.76
C GLU A 31 3.33 34.57 8.28
N GLY A 32 4.46 35.01 8.81
CA GLY A 32 4.77 34.92 10.23
C GLY A 32 5.34 33.57 10.70
N LEU A 33 5.36 32.56 9.84
CA LEU A 33 6.12 31.33 10.09
C LEU A 33 7.57 31.53 9.63
N LEU A 34 8.49 31.67 10.58
CA LEU A 34 9.91 31.86 10.27
C LEU A 34 10.76 30.80 10.95
N PHE A 35 11.88 30.49 10.32
CA PHE A 35 12.92 29.60 10.85
C PHE A 35 14.21 30.42 11.03
N ALA A 36 14.87 30.27 12.18
CA ALA A 36 16.17 30.88 12.48
C ALA A 36 17.23 29.79 12.70
N GLY A 37 18.28 29.83 11.91
CA GLY A 37 19.48 28.99 12.08
C GLY A 37 20.52 29.72 12.91
N THR A 38 20.99 29.08 13.97
CA THR A 38 21.98 29.61 14.93
C THR A 38 23.27 28.81 14.87
N GLU A 39 24.26 29.17 15.69
CA GLU A 39 25.48 28.37 15.92
C GLU A 39 25.20 27.01 16.54
N PHE A 40 24.02 26.81 17.16
CA PHE A 40 23.73 25.60 17.94
C PHE A 40 22.50 24.86 17.50
N GLY A 41 21.87 25.25 16.37
CA GLY A 41 20.70 24.59 15.81
C GLY A 41 19.63 25.52 15.24
N VAL A 42 18.38 25.07 15.23
CA VAL A 42 17.27 25.74 14.59
C VAL A 42 16.19 26.15 15.60
N PHE A 43 15.62 27.32 15.38
CA PHE A 43 14.44 27.85 16.07
C PHE A 43 13.33 28.14 15.07
N VAL A 44 12.09 28.09 15.53
CA VAL A 44 10.89 28.40 14.76
C VAL A 44 10.03 29.41 15.51
N THR A 45 9.38 30.29 14.77
CA THR A 45 8.32 31.16 15.28
C THR A 45 7.08 31.04 14.40
N LEU A 46 5.91 31.10 15.02
CA LEU A 46 4.60 31.09 14.34
C LEU A 46 3.93 32.47 14.37
N ASN A 47 4.58 33.48 14.95
CA ASN A 47 4.01 34.80 15.21
C ASN A 47 4.92 35.95 14.78
N GLY A 48 5.62 35.79 13.67
CA GLY A 48 6.43 36.83 13.07
C GLY A 48 7.69 37.23 13.89
N GLY A 49 8.17 36.30 14.71
CA GLY A 49 9.36 36.54 15.54
C GLY A 49 9.05 37.09 16.94
N SER A 50 7.78 37.24 17.32
CA SER A 50 7.42 37.71 18.66
C SER A 50 7.90 36.75 19.76
N THR A 51 7.83 35.43 19.47
CA THR A 51 8.43 34.39 20.32
C THR A 51 9.02 33.28 19.47
N TRP A 52 10.14 32.73 19.90
CA TRP A 52 10.84 31.64 19.23
C TRP A 52 10.85 30.38 20.10
N GLN A 53 10.81 29.23 19.46
CA GLN A 53 10.90 27.92 20.12
C GLN A 53 12.00 27.09 19.45
N SER A 54 12.70 26.28 20.24
CA SER A 54 13.67 25.33 19.69
C SER A 54 13.02 24.35 18.74
N PHE A 55 13.60 24.17 17.56
CA PHE A 55 13.13 23.27 16.51
C PHE A 55 14.22 22.29 16.11
N GLN A 56 14.89 21.72 17.08
CA GLN A 56 16.08 20.90 16.89
C GLN A 56 15.77 19.51 16.30
N LYS A 57 14.64 18.89 16.67
CA LYS A 57 14.31 17.53 16.25
C LYS A 57 15.52 16.58 16.46
N ASN A 58 15.88 15.81 15.42
CA ASN A 58 17.05 14.91 15.38
C ASN A 58 18.32 15.58 14.81
N LEU A 59 18.29 16.90 14.52
CA LEU A 59 19.46 17.63 14.08
C LEU A 59 20.49 17.70 15.23
N PRO A 60 21.74 17.23 15.05
CA PRO A 60 22.76 17.40 16.08
C PRO A 60 23.08 18.88 16.32
N ILE A 61 23.66 19.20 17.47
CA ILE A 61 24.14 20.55 17.75
C ILE A 61 25.24 20.91 16.73
N THR A 62 24.92 21.86 15.85
CA THR A 62 25.80 22.29 14.76
C THR A 62 25.41 23.67 14.27
N PRO A 63 26.38 24.50 13.81
CA PRO A 63 26.05 25.77 13.17
C PRO A 63 25.22 25.55 11.89
N VAL A 64 24.08 26.23 11.81
CA VAL A 64 23.24 26.26 10.62
C VAL A 64 23.57 27.51 9.81
N THR A 65 24.29 27.32 8.72
CA THR A 65 24.86 28.42 7.93
C THR A 65 23.97 28.95 6.83
N GLY A 66 22.99 28.14 6.41
CA GLY A 66 22.02 28.54 5.40
C GLY A 66 20.74 27.73 5.50
N MET A 67 19.64 28.32 5.04
CA MET A 67 18.32 27.69 5.06
C MET A 67 17.54 28.06 3.80
N ARG A 68 16.71 27.14 3.35
CA ARG A 68 15.75 27.37 2.27
C ARG A 68 14.47 26.57 2.52
N VAL A 69 13.33 27.19 2.31
CA VAL A 69 12.05 26.50 2.17
C VAL A 69 11.78 26.33 0.68
N ALA A 70 11.60 25.10 0.25
CA ALA A 70 11.33 24.76 -1.14
C ALA A 70 10.48 23.47 -1.22
N HIS A 71 9.41 23.49 -2.03
CA HIS A 71 8.51 22.35 -2.21
C HIS A 71 7.93 21.80 -0.89
N ASP A 72 7.62 22.70 0.05
CA ASP A 72 7.17 22.38 1.39
C ASP A 72 8.18 21.61 2.26
N ASP A 73 9.46 21.61 1.89
CA ASP A 73 10.55 21.04 2.67
C ASP A 73 11.43 22.17 3.25
N LEU A 74 11.95 21.98 4.47
CA LEU A 74 12.97 22.87 5.06
C LEU A 74 14.35 22.27 4.84
N ILE A 75 15.16 22.94 4.07
CA ILE A 75 16.51 22.51 3.70
C ILE A 75 17.52 23.35 4.49
N LEU A 76 18.45 22.68 5.17
CA LEU A 76 19.50 23.30 5.99
C LEU A 76 20.89 22.97 5.43
N SER A 77 21.79 23.95 5.40
CA SER A 77 23.21 23.71 5.28
C SER A 77 23.88 23.93 6.64
N THR A 78 24.74 23.00 7.02
CA THR A 78 25.42 23.04 8.33
C THR A 78 26.93 23.14 8.18
N GLN A 79 27.60 23.61 9.22
CA GLN A 79 29.05 23.55 9.26
C GLN A 79 29.50 22.20 9.86
N GLY A 80 30.01 21.33 9.01
CA GLY A 80 30.59 20.05 9.42
C GLY A 80 29.61 18.89 9.57
N ARG A 81 28.31 19.08 9.30
CA ARG A 81 27.26 18.02 9.36
C ARG A 81 26.44 17.91 8.06
N SER A 82 27.00 18.38 6.92
CA SER A 82 26.38 18.28 5.59
C SER A 82 25.03 19.00 5.50
N PHE A 83 24.15 18.53 4.60
CA PHE A 83 22.80 19.06 4.41
C PHE A 83 21.78 18.22 5.18
N TRP A 84 20.75 18.90 5.68
CA TRP A 84 19.61 18.28 6.36
C TRP A 84 18.34 18.74 5.69
N ILE A 85 17.39 17.83 5.55
CA ILE A 85 16.08 18.12 4.97
C ILE A 85 15.02 17.63 5.95
N LEU A 86 14.13 18.53 6.34
CA LEU A 86 12.87 18.15 6.98
C LEU A 86 11.81 18.08 5.89
N ASP A 87 11.42 16.87 5.55
CA ASP A 87 10.36 16.62 4.58
C ASP A 87 9.02 17.05 5.14
N ASP A 88 8.31 17.83 4.37
CA ASP A 88 6.94 18.28 4.60
C ASP A 88 6.73 19.10 5.89
N ILE A 89 6.90 20.41 5.75
CA ILE A 89 6.59 21.37 6.83
C ILE A 89 5.14 21.86 6.80
N SER A 90 4.29 21.36 5.86
CA SER A 90 2.89 21.81 5.75
C SER A 90 2.09 21.68 7.06
N PRO A 91 2.29 20.62 7.90
CA PRO A 91 1.61 20.54 9.18
C PRO A 91 1.95 21.67 10.16
N ILE A 92 3.13 22.27 10.04
CA ILE A 92 3.51 23.37 10.93
C ILE A 92 2.65 24.61 10.70
N ARG A 93 2.15 24.81 9.47
CA ARG A 93 1.26 25.92 9.11
C ARG A 93 -0.10 25.84 9.80
N GLU A 94 -0.57 24.62 10.10
CA GLU A 94 -1.87 24.33 10.71
C GLU A 94 -1.74 23.93 12.18
N ILE A 95 -0.52 23.92 12.75
CA ILE A 95 -0.27 23.39 14.10
C ILE A 95 -1.06 24.13 15.18
N GLY A 96 -1.31 25.43 14.99
CA GLY A 96 -2.12 26.23 15.93
C GLY A 96 -3.54 25.67 16.09
N ALA A 97 -4.20 25.34 14.99
CA ALA A 97 -5.54 24.73 15.01
C ALA A 97 -5.49 23.28 15.55
N ALA A 98 -4.43 22.55 15.24
CA ALA A 98 -4.29 21.16 15.69
C ALA A 98 -4.15 21.06 17.21
N VAL A 99 -3.35 21.93 17.86
CA VAL A 99 -3.14 21.88 19.32
C VAL A 99 -4.34 22.35 20.13
N GLU A 100 -5.31 23.03 19.50
CA GLU A 100 -6.59 23.42 20.11
C GLU A 100 -7.64 22.29 20.02
N SER A 101 -7.34 21.20 19.32
CA SER A 101 -8.23 20.08 19.06
C SER A 101 -7.79 18.83 19.82
N ASP A 102 -8.71 17.93 20.15
CA ASP A 102 -8.38 16.62 20.74
C ASP A 102 -7.65 15.72 19.73
N ASN A 103 -8.05 15.83 18.47
CA ASN A 103 -7.40 15.16 17.33
C ASN A 103 -7.55 16.02 16.07
N TYR A 104 -6.58 15.90 15.15
CA TYR A 104 -6.58 16.71 13.93
C TYR A 104 -5.94 15.95 12.77
N LEU A 105 -6.62 15.91 11.63
CA LEU A 105 -6.09 15.38 10.39
C LEU A 105 -5.61 16.53 9.51
N PHE A 106 -4.30 16.62 9.30
CA PHE A 106 -3.72 17.64 8.43
C PHE A 106 -4.03 17.35 6.97
N LYS A 107 -4.16 18.42 6.17
CA LYS A 107 -4.29 18.27 4.73
C LYS A 107 -2.97 17.72 4.15
N PRO A 108 -2.97 16.54 3.51
CA PRO A 108 -1.78 16.04 2.87
C PRO A 108 -1.36 16.95 1.72
N ARG A 109 -0.05 17.15 1.56
CA ARG A 109 0.46 17.87 0.39
C ARG A 109 0.22 17.06 -0.88
N THR A 110 0.31 17.73 -2.03
CA THR A 110 0.34 17.07 -3.33
C THR A 110 1.46 16.05 -3.40
N ALA A 111 1.12 14.81 -3.70
CA ALA A 111 2.07 13.73 -3.90
C ALA A 111 2.40 13.56 -5.40
N VAL A 112 3.53 12.95 -5.70
CA VAL A 112 3.94 12.64 -7.07
C VAL A 112 4.12 11.13 -7.18
N ARG A 113 3.52 10.53 -8.20
CA ARG A 113 3.71 9.11 -8.53
C ARG A 113 5.12 8.90 -9.05
N LEU A 114 6.03 8.58 -8.15
CA LEU A 114 7.41 8.24 -8.48
C LEU A 114 7.59 6.73 -8.39
N THR A 115 7.82 6.11 -9.52
CA THR A 115 8.20 4.69 -9.63
C THR A 115 9.70 4.58 -9.92
N ASN A 116 10.29 3.44 -9.65
CA ASN A 116 11.71 3.18 -9.92
C ASN A 116 12.68 4.19 -9.26
N MET A 117 12.42 4.52 -7.99
CA MET A 117 13.31 5.40 -7.21
C MET A 117 14.72 4.83 -6.95
N GLY A 118 14.98 3.60 -7.40
CA GLY A 118 16.18 2.86 -7.09
C GLY A 118 16.13 2.26 -5.68
N ALA A 119 16.83 1.15 -5.48
CA ALA A 119 17.05 0.63 -4.13
C ALA A 119 17.86 1.65 -3.34
N ALA A 120 17.39 2.02 -2.14
CA ALA A 120 18.20 2.79 -1.21
C ALA A 120 19.54 2.06 -1.01
N SER A 121 20.64 2.78 -1.21
CA SER A 121 21.95 2.19 -0.97
C SER A 121 22.04 1.78 0.50
N MET A 122 22.37 0.53 0.78
CA MET A 122 22.58 0.02 2.14
C MET A 122 23.95 0.46 2.74
N ALA A 123 24.62 1.44 2.15
CA ALA A 123 25.87 1.95 2.65
C ALA A 123 25.64 2.81 3.89
N GLU A 124 26.42 2.57 4.92
CA GLU A 124 26.36 3.19 6.26
C GLU A 124 26.42 4.74 6.27
N LEU A 125 26.81 5.35 5.17
CA LEU A 125 26.93 6.81 4.99
C LEU A 125 25.93 7.40 3.98
N THR A 126 24.91 6.65 3.58
CA THR A 126 23.85 7.16 2.71
C THR A 126 22.84 7.95 3.55
N PRO A 127 22.37 9.11 3.06
CA PRO A 127 21.26 9.83 3.70
C PRO A 127 20.02 8.92 3.75
N ASP A 128 19.22 9.06 4.80
CA ASP A 128 17.92 8.44 4.84
C ASP A 128 17.13 8.87 3.60
N PRO A 129 16.58 7.95 2.83
CA PRO A 129 15.79 8.32 1.66
C PRO A 129 14.54 9.06 2.11
N ARG A 130 14.09 10.01 1.28
CA ARG A 130 12.77 10.61 1.46
C ARG A 130 11.73 9.50 1.50
N PRO A 131 10.76 9.54 2.43
CA PRO A 131 9.65 8.60 2.42
C PRO A 131 8.93 8.65 1.07
N THR A 132 8.77 7.48 0.43
CA THR A 132 8.04 7.36 -0.83
C THR A 132 6.55 7.39 -0.56
N GLY A 133 5.79 8.04 -1.46
CA GLY A 133 4.34 8.08 -1.38
C GLY A 133 3.75 9.39 -0.88
N ALA A 134 2.47 9.34 -0.54
CA ALA A 134 1.76 10.47 0.06
C ALA A 134 1.97 10.48 1.58
N LEU A 135 2.54 11.57 2.09
CA LEU A 135 2.73 11.76 3.52
C LEU A 135 1.41 12.20 4.15
N ILE A 136 0.99 11.50 5.18
CA ILE A 136 -0.24 11.77 5.93
C ILE A 136 0.17 12.09 7.37
N HIS A 137 -0.24 13.25 7.84
CA HIS A 137 0.05 13.70 9.19
C HIS A 137 -1.24 13.81 9.99
N TYR A 138 -1.19 13.42 11.26
CA TYR A 138 -2.29 13.57 12.20
C TYR A 138 -1.75 13.92 13.59
N TYR A 139 -2.55 14.66 14.33
CA TYR A 139 -2.23 15.07 15.70
C TYR A 139 -3.21 14.43 16.68
N LEU A 140 -2.71 13.99 17.80
CA LEU A 140 -3.46 13.47 18.94
C LEU A 140 -3.03 14.24 20.19
N ALA A 141 -3.96 14.93 20.86
CA ALA A 141 -3.68 15.63 22.10
C ALA A 141 -3.27 14.67 23.24
N GLN A 142 -3.87 13.48 23.23
CA GLN A 142 -3.60 12.37 24.15
C GLN A 142 -3.77 11.04 23.41
N GLU A 143 -3.25 9.95 23.98
CA GLU A 143 -3.45 8.61 23.43
C GLU A 143 -4.93 8.23 23.52
N PRO A 144 -5.64 7.99 22.41
CA PRO A 144 -7.04 7.61 22.43
C PRO A 144 -7.22 6.17 22.90
N ASN A 145 -8.35 5.91 23.61
CA ASN A 145 -8.73 4.56 24.01
C ASN A 145 -9.24 3.74 22.82
N GLU A 146 -9.89 4.42 21.87
CA GLU A 146 -10.45 3.82 20.65
C GLU A 146 -9.37 3.58 19.61
N GLU A 147 -9.74 2.77 18.61
CA GLU A 147 -8.96 2.60 17.41
C GLU A 147 -8.80 3.93 16.66
N VAL A 148 -7.59 4.23 16.21
CA VAL A 148 -7.34 5.24 15.17
C VAL A 148 -7.25 4.52 13.85
N ARG A 149 -8.21 4.79 12.96
CA ARG A 149 -8.26 4.24 11.61
C ARG A 149 -8.04 5.37 10.61
N ILE A 150 -7.12 5.16 9.68
CA ILE A 150 -6.84 6.11 8.60
C ILE A 150 -6.97 5.35 7.29
N GLU A 151 -7.90 5.82 6.45
CA GLU A 151 -8.23 5.22 5.17
C GLU A 151 -7.83 6.17 4.05
N VAL A 152 -7.25 5.63 3.00
CA VAL A 152 -7.12 6.33 1.72
C VAL A 152 -8.28 5.91 0.84
N VAL A 153 -8.98 6.89 0.29
CA VAL A 153 -10.22 6.70 -0.49
C VAL A 153 -10.03 7.34 -1.86
N ASP A 154 -10.40 6.65 -2.91
CA ASP A 154 -10.32 7.17 -4.29
C ASP A 154 -11.48 8.11 -4.63
N ASP A 155 -11.52 8.59 -5.86
CA ASP A 155 -12.54 9.52 -6.37
C ASP A 155 -13.93 8.87 -6.51
N ARG A 156 -14.00 7.53 -6.57
CA ARG A 156 -15.26 6.75 -6.62
C ARG A 156 -15.82 6.48 -5.23
N GLY A 157 -15.04 6.74 -4.18
CA GLY A 157 -15.40 6.48 -2.79
C GLY A 157 -14.98 5.10 -2.29
N GLU A 158 -14.18 4.37 -3.07
CA GLU A 158 -13.64 3.06 -2.68
C GLU A 158 -12.45 3.24 -1.74
N VAL A 159 -12.39 2.41 -0.69
CA VAL A 159 -11.24 2.38 0.22
C VAL A 159 -10.09 1.64 -0.46
N VAL A 160 -9.02 2.38 -0.73
CA VAL A 160 -7.82 1.89 -1.40
C VAL A 160 -6.85 1.23 -0.42
N HIS A 161 -6.73 1.83 0.78
CA HIS A 161 -5.79 1.38 1.79
C HIS A 161 -6.27 1.77 3.18
N THR A 162 -6.05 0.90 4.16
CA THR A 162 -6.42 1.14 5.56
C THR A 162 -5.20 0.99 6.45
N PHE A 163 -4.96 1.98 7.28
CA PHE A 163 -4.00 1.94 8.38
C PHE A 163 -4.78 1.92 9.69
N SER A 164 -4.34 1.12 10.65
CA SER A 164 -5.03 1.01 11.94
C SER A 164 -4.06 0.88 13.12
N THR A 165 -4.48 1.37 14.27
CA THR A 165 -3.82 1.08 15.56
C THR A 165 -4.25 -0.26 16.14
N ASP A 166 -5.37 -0.82 15.69
CA ASP A 166 -5.79 -2.17 16.02
C ASP A 166 -5.02 -3.20 15.18
N SER A 167 -4.49 -4.22 15.83
CA SER A 167 -3.61 -5.19 15.16
C SER A 167 -4.36 -6.10 14.20
N ILE A 168 -5.61 -6.46 14.51
CA ILE A 168 -6.43 -7.33 13.65
C ILE A 168 -6.84 -6.57 12.39
N THR A 169 -7.40 -5.37 12.54
CA THR A 169 -7.75 -4.51 11.41
C THR A 169 -6.54 -4.19 10.53
N ALA A 170 -5.38 -3.92 11.14
CA ALA A 170 -4.15 -3.65 10.39
C ALA A 170 -3.70 -4.87 9.59
N GLU A 171 -3.71 -6.07 10.19
CA GLU A 171 -3.30 -7.32 9.54
C GLU A 171 -4.24 -7.68 8.38
N GLU A 172 -5.55 -7.54 8.58
CA GLU A 172 -6.56 -7.85 7.55
C GLU A 172 -6.54 -6.89 6.37
N SER A 173 -6.10 -5.64 6.56
CA SER A 173 -6.22 -4.59 5.53
C SER A 173 -4.91 -4.21 4.86
N SER A 174 -3.81 -4.12 5.59
CA SER A 174 -2.54 -3.63 5.02
C SER A 174 -1.29 -4.25 5.62
N GLY A 175 -1.43 -5.02 6.69
CA GLY A 175 -0.31 -5.53 7.48
C GLY A 175 0.48 -4.44 8.22
N GLN A 176 0.03 -3.19 8.21
CA GLN A 176 0.75 -2.07 8.81
C GLN A 176 -0.02 -1.43 9.97
N LYS A 177 0.47 -1.69 11.18
CA LYS A 177 0.02 -1.01 12.39
C LYS A 177 0.63 0.39 12.46
N ILE A 178 -0.20 1.39 12.80
CA ILE A 178 0.23 2.77 13.00
C ILE A 178 0.30 3.13 14.49
N ASP A 179 1.02 4.21 14.78
CA ASP A 179 1.19 4.74 16.14
C ASP A 179 -0.01 5.58 16.55
N LYS A 180 -0.31 5.61 17.84
CA LYS A 180 -1.31 6.48 18.47
C LYS A 180 -0.75 7.34 19.60
N SER A 181 0.55 7.58 19.58
CA SER A 181 1.24 8.42 20.57
C SER A 181 0.73 9.86 20.52
N PRO A 182 0.63 10.54 21.68
CA PRO A 182 0.32 11.96 21.73
C PRO A 182 1.30 12.81 20.91
N GLY A 183 0.79 13.85 20.28
CA GLY A 183 1.56 14.76 19.44
C GLY A 183 1.36 14.53 17.94
N LEU A 184 2.32 15.02 17.15
CA LEU A 184 2.30 14.90 15.69
C LEU A 184 2.80 13.52 15.26
N ASN A 185 1.94 12.77 14.59
CA ASN A 185 2.23 11.49 13.98
C ASN A 185 2.31 11.60 12.46
N ARG A 186 3.07 10.70 11.82
CA ARG A 186 3.24 10.66 10.37
C ARG A 186 3.23 9.22 9.87
N LEU A 187 2.54 8.99 8.77
CA LEU A 187 2.61 7.77 7.98
C LEU A 187 2.78 8.10 6.49
N ALA A 188 3.13 7.11 5.69
CA ALA A 188 3.26 7.25 4.24
C ALA A 188 2.43 6.19 3.52
N TRP A 189 1.48 6.63 2.70
CA TRP A 189 0.83 5.72 1.76
C TRP A 189 1.69 5.58 0.51
N GLN A 190 2.15 4.37 0.25
CA GLN A 190 3.07 4.08 -0.86
C GLN A 190 2.39 4.10 -2.25
N MET A 191 1.15 4.57 -2.33
CA MET A 191 0.37 4.72 -3.57
C MET A 191 0.02 3.39 -4.24
N PHE A 192 -0.21 2.34 -3.45
CA PHE A 192 -0.66 1.04 -3.97
C PHE A 192 -2.10 0.75 -3.56
N TYR A 193 -2.84 0.16 -4.50
CA TYR A 193 -4.02 -0.66 -4.24
C TYR A 193 -3.57 -2.05 -3.81
N PRO A 194 -4.44 -2.85 -3.16
CA PRO A 194 -4.11 -4.22 -2.80
C PRO A 194 -3.63 -5.05 -3.99
N GLY A 195 -2.64 -5.89 -3.77
CA GLY A 195 -2.17 -6.88 -4.74
C GLY A 195 -3.09 -8.10 -4.85
N PRO A 196 -2.71 -9.10 -5.64
CA PRO A 196 -3.46 -10.34 -5.76
C PRO A 196 -3.41 -11.16 -4.47
N GLU A 197 -4.52 -11.83 -4.16
CA GLU A 197 -4.60 -12.87 -3.15
C GLU A 197 -3.89 -14.13 -3.66
N MET A 198 -3.01 -14.71 -2.85
CA MET A 198 -2.29 -15.92 -3.23
C MET A 198 -2.73 -17.10 -2.34
N PRO A 199 -2.81 -18.32 -2.88
CA PRO A 199 -3.10 -19.49 -2.07
C PRO A 199 -2.07 -19.67 -0.94
N GLU A 200 -2.51 -20.16 0.22
CA GLU A 200 -1.61 -20.42 1.34
C GLU A 200 -0.47 -21.37 0.93
N GLY A 201 0.77 -20.97 1.22
CA GLY A 201 1.96 -21.75 0.89
C GLY A 201 2.30 -21.83 -0.60
N ALA A 202 1.68 -21.01 -1.45
CA ALA A 202 1.99 -20.97 -2.90
C ALA A 202 3.45 -20.61 -3.15
N VAL A 203 4.12 -21.43 -3.98
CA VAL A 203 5.49 -21.20 -4.43
C VAL A 203 5.45 -20.74 -5.88
N VAL A 204 5.53 -19.43 -6.06
CA VAL A 204 5.40 -18.78 -7.35
C VAL A 204 6.61 -17.92 -7.70
N TRP A 205 6.83 -17.71 -8.97
CA TRP A 205 7.73 -16.69 -9.50
C TRP A 205 6.89 -15.60 -10.17
N GLY A 206 6.99 -14.38 -9.67
CA GLY A 206 6.24 -13.27 -10.24
C GLY A 206 6.03 -12.15 -9.23
N TYR A 207 5.49 -11.03 -9.70
CA TYR A 207 5.13 -9.90 -8.86
C TYR A 207 3.77 -10.16 -8.18
N THR A 208 3.75 -10.08 -6.86
CA THR A 208 2.56 -10.27 -6.02
C THR A 208 2.18 -9.00 -5.24
N GLY A 209 2.88 -7.90 -5.49
CA GLY A 209 2.62 -6.62 -4.83
C GLY A 209 1.38 -5.90 -5.36
N GLY A 210 1.14 -4.69 -4.82
CA GLY A 210 -0.03 -3.89 -5.17
C GLY A 210 0.01 -3.27 -6.56
N VAL A 211 -1.15 -2.79 -7.03
CA VAL A 211 -1.28 -1.98 -8.24
C VAL A 211 -1.01 -0.53 -7.92
N VAL A 212 -0.13 0.13 -8.65
CA VAL A 212 0.19 1.55 -8.43
C VAL A 212 -1.02 2.43 -8.76
N ALA A 213 -1.40 3.29 -7.84
CA ALA A 213 -2.50 4.22 -7.98
C ALA A 213 -2.30 5.18 -9.16
N PRO A 214 -3.30 5.41 -10.02
CA PRO A 214 -3.19 6.37 -11.11
C PRO A 214 -3.17 7.81 -10.57
N PRO A 215 -2.59 8.78 -11.29
CA PRO A 215 -2.73 10.19 -10.95
C PRO A 215 -4.21 10.60 -10.88
N GLY A 216 -4.55 11.37 -9.84
CA GLY A 216 -5.94 11.76 -9.57
C GLY A 216 -6.13 12.40 -8.21
N THR A 217 -7.39 12.58 -7.82
CA THR A 217 -7.76 13.09 -6.50
C THR A 217 -8.05 11.94 -5.54
N TYR A 218 -7.42 11.98 -4.39
CA TYR A 218 -7.64 11.02 -3.31
C TYR A 218 -8.08 11.76 -2.04
N ARG A 219 -8.72 11.04 -1.13
CA ARG A 219 -9.08 11.53 0.19
C ARG A 219 -8.44 10.67 1.26
N VAL A 220 -8.05 11.31 2.35
CA VAL A 220 -7.69 10.63 3.59
C VAL A 220 -8.82 10.83 4.57
N ARG A 221 -9.30 9.75 5.16
CA ARG A 221 -10.32 9.74 6.21
C ARG A 221 -9.71 9.20 7.48
N MET A 222 -9.76 9.97 8.55
CA MET A 222 -9.38 9.54 9.90
C MET A 222 -10.64 9.33 10.73
N THR A 223 -10.74 8.17 11.37
CA THR A 223 -11.86 7.81 12.26
C THR A 223 -11.32 7.43 13.63
N ILE A 224 -11.88 8.03 14.68
CA ILE A 224 -11.61 7.72 16.10
C ILE A 224 -12.96 7.68 16.82
N GLY A 225 -13.44 6.50 17.20
CA GLY A 225 -14.78 6.33 17.72
C GLY A 225 -15.85 6.82 16.72
N GLU A 226 -16.67 7.81 17.12
CA GLU A 226 -17.68 8.43 16.25
C GLU A 226 -17.16 9.65 15.45
N GLN A 227 -15.95 10.11 15.73
CA GLN A 227 -15.39 11.28 15.06
C GLN A 227 -14.75 10.89 13.74
N VAL A 228 -15.12 11.60 12.67
CA VAL A 228 -14.60 11.40 11.32
C VAL A 228 -14.09 12.73 10.78
N GLN A 229 -12.87 12.74 10.27
CA GLN A 229 -12.27 13.87 9.55
C GLN A 229 -11.82 13.41 8.18
N GLU A 230 -12.01 14.24 7.16
CA GLU A 230 -11.56 13.97 5.79
C GLU A 230 -10.76 15.13 5.23
N GLN A 231 -9.70 14.79 4.49
CA GLN A 231 -8.87 15.74 3.74
C GLN A 231 -8.60 15.20 2.35
N SER A 232 -8.64 16.05 1.33
CA SER A 232 -8.34 15.67 -0.05
C SER A 232 -6.95 16.14 -0.48
N PHE A 233 -6.31 15.35 -1.33
CA PHE A 233 -5.01 15.67 -1.93
C PHE A 233 -4.95 15.21 -3.39
N GLN A 234 -3.95 15.71 -4.12
CA GLN A 234 -3.68 15.35 -5.51
C GLN A 234 -2.49 14.40 -5.58
N LEU A 235 -2.63 13.36 -6.40
CA LEU A 235 -1.53 12.55 -6.87
C LEU A 235 -1.23 12.96 -8.32
N LEU A 236 -0.05 13.54 -8.54
CA LEU A 236 0.39 13.99 -9.86
C LEU A 236 1.20 12.90 -10.58
N PRO A 237 1.23 12.92 -11.91
CA PRO A 237 2.10 12.04 -12.68
C PRO A 237 3.59 12.37 -12.44
N ASP A 238 4.48 11.44 -12.79
CA ASP A 238 5.92 11.66 -12.74
C ASP A 238 6.34 12.75 -13.75
N PRO A 239 6.90 13.87 -13.30
CA PRO A 239 7.31 14.95 -14.19
C PRO A 239 8.50 14.59 -15.11
N ARG A 240 9.19 13.47 -14.84
CA ARG A 240 10.33 13.00 -15.66
C ARG A 240 9.87 12.31 -16.96
N ILE A 241 8.60 11.92 -17.04
CA ILE A 241 8.00 11.24 -18.19
C ILE A 241 6.75 12.00 -18.68
N PRO A 242 6.92 13.24 -19.16
CA PRO A 242 5.80 14.13 -19.49
C PRO A 242 4.93 13.64 -20.67
N ASP A 243 5.43 12.68 -21.45
CA ASP A 243 4.71 12.15 -22.61
C ASP A 243 3.66 11.09 -22.24
N VAL A 244 3.66 10.59 -21.01
CA VAL A 244 2.64 9.65 -20.53
C VAL A 244 1.38 10.42 -20.12
N THR A 245 0.29 10.16 -20.82
CA THR A 245 -0.99 10.85 -20.60
C THR A 245 -1.75 10.29 -19.41
N LEU A 246 -2.66 11.07 -18.83
CA LEU A 246 -3.53 10.59 -17.77
C LEU A 246 -4.37 9.39 -18.21
N SER A 247 -4.86 9.36 -19.45
CA SER A 247 -5.59 8.23 -20.01
C SER A 247 -4.73 6.96 -20.09
N SER A 248 -3.42 7.10 -20.36
CA SER A 248 -2.50 5.97 -20.38
C SER A 248 -2.29 5.37 -18.99
N TYR A 249 -2.19 6.19 -17.95
CA TYR A 249 -2.15 5.71 -16.55
C TYR A 249 -3.45 5.01 -16.14
N GLN A 250 -4.61 5.58 -16.54
CA GLN A 250 -5.91 4.98 -16.25
C GLN A 250 -6.11 3.63 -16.94
N GLU A 251 -5.66 3.51 -18.19
CA GLU A 251 -5.73 2.27 -18.95
C GLU A 251 -4.80 1.19 -18.34
N GLN A 252 -3.55 1.55 -17.99
CA GLN A 252 -2.64 0.67 -17.29
C GLN A 252 -3.26 0.16 -15.98
N PHE A 253 -3.83 1.05 -15.19
CA PHE A 253 -4.46 0.73 -13.92
C PHE A 253 -5.66 -0.20 -14.10
N ARG A 254 -6.54 0.09 -15.04
CA ARG A 254 -7.71 -0.74 -15.35
C ARG A 254 -7.31 -2.17 -15.71
N ILE A 255 -6.34 -2.32 -16.61
CA ILE A 255 -5.87 -3.65 -17.04
C ILE A 255 -5.14 -4.35 -15.88
N ALA A 256 -4.34 -3.65 -15.08
CA ALA A 256 -3.68 -4.23 -13.92
C ALA A 256 -4.69 -4.79 -12.89
N LEU A 257 -5.80 -4.07 -12.63
CA LEU A 257 -6.87 -4.56 -11.76
C LEU A 257 -7.57 -5.79 -12.36
N GLU A 258 -7.87 -5.79 -13.65
CA GLU A 258 -8.47 -6.92 -14.36
C GLU A 258 -7.60 -8.19 -14.22
N VAL A 259 -6.29 -8.05 -14.43
CA VAL A 259 -5.33 -9.15 -14.28
C VAL A 259 -5.24 -9.61 -12.82
N ARG A 260 -5.17 -8.69 -11.85
CA ARG A 260 -5.21 -9.00 -10.42
C ARG A 260 -6.46 -9.81 -10.04
N ASP A 261 -7.62 -9.39 -10.49
CA ASP A 261 -8.89 -10.04 -10.15
C ASP A 261 -9.01 -11.44 -10.79
N SER A 262 -8.41 -11.63 -11.96
CA SER A 262 -8.26 -12.96 -12.57
C SER A 262 -7.33 -13.85 -11.74
N ILE A 263 -6.20 -13.34 -11.25
CA ILE A 263 -5.31 -14.07 -10.34
C ILE A 263 -6.05 -14.46 -9.06
N ASN A 264 -6.82 -13.54 -8.47
CA ASN A 264 -7.66 -13.84 -7.30
C ASN A 264 -8.65 -14.98 -7.57
N SER A 265 -9.26 -14.99 -8.75
CA SER A 265 -10.20 -16.04 -9.15
C SER A 265 -9.53 -17.40 -9.32
N ILE A 266 -8.33 -17.42 -9.92
CA ILE A 266 -7.49 -18.61 -10.03
C ILE A 266 -7.08 -19.14 -8.66
N SER A 267 -6.60 -18.27 -7.79
CA SER A 267 -6.17 -18.60 -6.42
C SER A 267 -7.31 -19.23 -5.63
N ARG A 268 -8.50 -18.65 -5.71
CA ARG A 268 -9.71 -19.20 -5.05
C ARG A 268 -10.09 -20.58 -5.57
N ALA A 269 -10.01 -20.78 -6.89
CA ALA A 269 -10.27 -22.09 -7.46
C ALA A 269 -9.27 -23.14 -6.96
N ILE A 270 -7.98 -22.79 -6.85
CA ILE A 270 -6.95 -23.68 -6.30
C ILE A 270 -7.25 -24.05 -4.85
N GLU A 271 -7.59 -23.08 -4.00
CA GLU A 271 -7.92 -23.31 -2.59
C GLU A 271 -9.21 -24.13 -2.42
N ASP A 272 -10.24 -23.85 -3.19
CA ASP A 272 -11.49 -24.60 -3.15
C ASP A 272 -11.26 -26.06 -3.58
N LEU A 273 -10.47 -26.31 -4.63
CA LEU A 273 -10.10 -27.65 -5.07
C LEU A 273 -9.27 -28.38 -4.01
N ALA A 274 -8.37 -27.70 -3.29
CA ALA A 274 -7.63 -28.28 -2.18
C ALA A 274 -8.58 -28.64 -1.02
N THR A 275 -9.46 -27.74 -0.64
CA THR A 275 -10.49 -27.94 0.39
C THR A 275 -11.41 -29.13 0.07
N ILE A 276 -11.83 -29.27 -1.20
CA ILE A 276 -12.63 -30.41 -1.65
C ILE A 276 -11.88 -31.71 -1.41
N ARG A 277 -10.63 -31.82 -1.85
CA ARG A 277 -9.82 -33.05 -1.69
C ARG A 277 -9.63 -33.43 -0.22
N GLU A 278 -9.34 -32.45 0.64
CA GLU A 278 -9.18 -32.67 2.08
C GLU A 278 -10.50 -33.18 2.70
N GLN A 279 -11.62 -32.53 2.40
CA GLN A 279 -12.90 -32.90 2.96
C GLN A 279 -13.43 -34.24 2.40
N VAL A 280 -13.16 -34.56 1.13
CA VAL A 280 -13.46 -35.91 0.57
C VAL A 280 -12.79 -36.98 1.41
N GLN A 281 -11.47 -36.84 1.71
CA GLN A 281 -10.76 -37.81 2.55
C GLN A 281 -11.42 -37.95 3.92
N GLY A 282 -11.74 -36.84 4.57
CA GLY A 282 -12.42 -36.87 5.87
C GLY A 282 -13.84 -37.48 5.85
N VAL A 283 -14.58 -37.35 4.73
CA VAL A 283 -15.86 -38.02 4.54
C VAL A 283 -15.66 -39.53 4.32
N MET A 284 -14.68 -39.92 3.53
CA MET A 284 -14.35 -41.33 3.29
C MET A 284 -13.96 -42.06 4.57
N ASP A 285 -13.10 -41.44 5.42
CA ASP A 285 -12.71 -42.01 6.70
C ASP A 285 -13.91 -42.23 7.65
N ARG A 286 -14.85 -41.29 7.66
CA ARG A 286 -16.11 -41.41 8.42
C ARG A 286 -17.02 -42.50 7.86
N ALA A 287 -17.16 -42.58 6.53
CA ALA A 287 -17.94 -43.60 5.88
C ALA A 287 -17.40 -45.02 6.13
N GLU A 288 -16.08 -45.19 6.15
CA GLU A 288 -15.44 -46.45 6.48
C GLU A 288 -15.77 -46.86 7.92
N SER A 289 -15.74 -45.90 8.89
CA SER A 289 -16.04 -46.21 10.29
C SER A 289 -17.44 -46.74 10.54
N VAL A 290 -18.38 -46.48 9.63
CA VAL A 290 -19.78 -46.96 9.66
C VAL A 290 -20.10 -48.04 8.60
N GLY A 291 -19.05 -48.53 7.90
CA GLY A 291 -19.19 -49.61 6.90
C GLY A 291 -19.90 -49.20 5.61
N GLN A 292 -19.82 -47.92 5.21
CA GLN A 292 -20.50 -47.37 4.03
C GLN A 292 -19.54 -46.76 2.98
N ALA A 293 -18.23 -46.99 3.11
CA ALA A 293 -17.22 -46.44 2.21
C ALA A 293 -17.43 -46.85 0.75
N ASP A 294 -17.80 -48.10 0.47
CA ASP A 294 -18.00 -48.62 -0.89
C ASP A 294 -19.01 -47.82 -1.71
N VAL A 295 -20.03 -47.22 -1.05
CA VAL A 295 -21.06 -46.42 -1.70
C VAL A 295 -20.52 -45.09 -2.24
N LEU A 296 -19.48 -44.57 -1.60
CA LEU A 296 -18.88 -43.27 -1.93
C LEU A 296 -17.59 -43.40 -2.74
N GLN A 297 -16.99 -44.58 -2.84
CA GLN A 297 -15.65 -44.76 -3.39
C GLN A 297 -15.53 -44.21 -4.82
N GLU A 298 -16.41 -44.61 -5.74
CA GLU A 298 -16.36 -44.15 -7.12
C GLU A 298 -16.56 -42.62 -7.25
N LEU A 299 -17.49 -42.08 -6.46
CA LEU A 299 -17.77 -40.62 -6.47
C LEU A 299 -16.61 -39.83 -5.88
N GLY A 300 -16.02 -40.32 -4.78
CA GLY A 300 -14.85 -39.69 -4.13
C GLY A 300 -13.62 -39.72 -5.04
N ASP A 301 -13.35 -40.87 -5.66
CA ASP A 301 -12.24 -41.00 -6.62
C ASP A 301 -12.41 -40.08 -7.83
N THR A 302 -13.64 -40.01 -8.37
CA THR A 302 -13.96 -39.11 -9.50
C THR A 302 -13.71 -37.66 -9.11
N LEU A 303 -14.21 -37.24 -7.95
CA LEU A 303 -14.07 -35.85 -7.45
C LEU A 303 -12.59 -35.49 -7.20
N ASN A 304 -11.84 -36.39 -6.57
CA ASN A 304 -10.39 -36.19 -6.31
C ASN A 304 -9.59 -36.15 -7.62
N ASN A 305 -9.83 -37.03 -8.57
CA ASN A 305 -9.11 -37.08 -9.84
C ASN A 305 -9.35 -35.82 -10.67
N LYS A 306 -10.61 -35.39 -10.79
CA LYS A 306 -10.98 -34.18 -11.52
C LYS A 306 -10.39 -32.93 -10.81
N SER A 307 -10.52 -32.84 -9.49
CA SER A 307 -9.93 -31.74 -8.71
C SER A 307 -8.41 -31.66 -8.90
N THR A 308 -7.73 -32.78 -8.87
CA THR A 308 -6.27 -32.84 -9.10
C THR A 308 -5.92 -32.38 -10.52
N SER A 309 -6.62 -32.90 -11.53
CA SER A 309 -6.38 -32.53 -12.93
C SER A 309 -6.54 -31.04 -13.17
N ILE A 310 -7.60 -30.41 -12.61
CA ILE A 310 -7.80 -28.97 -12.73
C ILE A 310 -6.69 -28.21 -11.99
N THR A 311 -6.33 -28.62 -10.77
CA THR A 311 -5.25 -27.99 -10.00
C THR A 311 -3.92 -28.03 -10.76
N GLU A 312 -3.58 -29.14 -11.44
CA GLU A 312 -2.35 -29.27 -12.21
C GLU A 312 -2.31 -28.40 -13.48
N ASP A 313 -3.47 -28.01 -14.02
CA ASP A 313 -3.55 -27.02 -15.10
C ASP A 313 -3.33 -25.59 -14.55
N LEU A 314 -3.81 -25.31 -13.33
CA LEU A 314 -3.73 -23.99 -12.71
C LEU A 314 -2.38 -23.75 -12.06
N MET A 315 -1.80 -24.71 -11.34
CA MET A 315 -0.60 -24.56 -10.52
C MET A 315 0.39 -25.70 -10.78
N GLN A 316 1.68 -25.38 -10.81
CA GLN A 316 2.74 -26.37 -10.97
C GLN A 316 2.98 -27.16 -9.65
N PRO A 317 2.65 -28.46 -9.60
CA PRO A 317 2.74 -29.23 -8.36
C PRO A 317 4.19 -29.54 -7.91
N ASN A 318 5.16 -29.35 -8.80
CA ASN A 318 6.57 -29.67 -8.52
C ASN A 318 7.38 -28.47 -8.01
N ASN A 319 6.83 -27.27 -7.98
CA ASN A 319 7.51 -26.10 -7.46
C ASN A 319 7.78 -26.26 -5.95
N ARG A 320 9.03 -26.02 -5.54
CA ARG A 320 9.50 -26.02 -4.15
C ARG A 320 10.27 -24.74 -3.82
N SER A 321 10.68 -24.00 -4.85
CA SER A 321 11.33 -22.72 -4.73
C SER A 321 10.85 -21.77 -5.84
N ALA A 322 10.96 -20.47 -5.61
CA ALA A 322 10.58 -19.46 -6.59
C ALA A 322 11.35 -19.56 -7.93
N GLN A 323 12.48 -20.24 -7.98
CA GLN A 323 13.27 -20.44 -9.20
C GLN A 323 12.93 -21.71 -9.99
N ASP A 324 12.05 -22.56 -9.47
CA ASP A 324 11.68 -23.82 -10.12
C ASP A 324 11.00 -23.68 -11.50
N PRO A 325 10.35 -22.56 -11.88
CA PRO A 325 9.90 -22.33 -13.26
C PRO A 325 10.99 -22.43 -14.33
N ILE A 326 12.26 -22.36 -13.96
CA ILE A 326 13.40 -22.67 -14.85
C ILE A 326 13.42 -24.16 -15.24
N ARG A 327 12.94 -25.05 -14.34
CA ARG A 327 12.93 -26.51 -14.53
C ARG A 327 11.59 -27.06 -14.95
N PHE A 328 10.52 -26.48 -14.43
CA PHE A 328 9.16 -26.95 -14.64
C PHE A 328 8.36 -25.86 -15.36
N LEU A 329 7.63 -26.25 -16.40
CA LEU A 329 6.83 -25.28 -17.16
C LEU A 329 5.84 -24.56 -16.24
N PRO A 330 5.84 -23.21 -16.25
CA PRO A 330 4.88 -22.40 -15.52
C PRO A 330 3.44 -22.74 -15.91
N ARG A 331 2.56 -22.86 -14.94
CA ARG A 331 1.13 -23.03 -15.14
C ARG A 331 0.42 -21.69 -15.14
N LEU A 332 -0.92 -21.69 -15.22
CA LEU A 332 -1.69 -20.45 -15.37
C LEU A 332 -1.38 -19.43 -14.28
N ASP A 333 -1.30 -19.82 -13.01
CA ASP A 333 -0.98 -18.94 -11.89
C ASP A 333 0.30 -18.13 -12.14
N ASN A 334 1.38 -18.76 -12.51
CA ASN A 334 2.65 -18.11 -12.77
C ASN A 334 2.65 -17.28 -14.07
N GLN A 335 1.92 -17.70 -15.09
CA GLN A 335 1.84 -16.95 -16.34
C GLN A 335 1.05 -15.65 -16.18
N TRP A 336 -0.03 -15.69 -15.37
CA TRP A 336 -0.78 -14.50 -14.99
C TRP A 336 0.04 -13.54 -14.12
N LEU A 337 0.83 -14.06 -13.16
CA LEU A 337 1.73 -13.24 -12.33
C LEU A 337 2.84 -12.57 -13.14
N GLU A 338 3.41 -13.27 -14.14
CA GLU A 338 4.39 -12.68 -15.05
C GLU A 338 3.78 -11.53 -15.84
N LEU A 339 2.57 -11.72 -16.39
CA LEU A 339 1.85 -10.66 -17.10
C LEU A 339 1.53 -9.49 -16.17
N TYR A 340 1.06 -9.78 -14.95
CA TYR A 340 0.79 -8.77 -13.94
C TYR A 340 2.01 -7.90 -13.63
N GLY A 341 3.15 -8.51 -13.41
CA GLY A 341 4.41 -7.78 -13.19
C GLY A 341 4.81 -6.90 -14.37
N ARG A 342 4.56 -7.35 -15.61
CA ARG A 342 4.82 -6.57 -16.83
C ARG A 342 3.93 -5.34 -16.96
N ILE A 343 2.69 -5.43 -16.50
CA ILE A 343 1.71 -4.34 -16.58
C ILE A 343 1.93 -3.34 -15.44
N THR A 344 2.20 -3.82 -14.22
CA THR A 344 2.33 -2.93 -13.05
C THR A 344 3.58 -2.05 -13.08
N GLY A 345 4.63 -2.46 -13.79
CA GLY A 345 5.84 -1.66 -14.00
C GLY A 345 6.65 -1.33 -12.74
N THR A 346 6.39 -2.00 -11.62
CA THR A 346 6.88 -1.59 -10.29
C THR A 346 8.26 -2.11 -9.93
N ASP A 347 8.73 -3.18 -10.56
CA ASP A 347 10.05 -3.76 -10.32
C ASP A 347 10.96 -3.55 -11.53
N GLY A 348 11.71 -2.46 -11.52
CA GLY A 348 12.63 -2.09 -12.60
C GLY A 348 13.75 -3.09 -12.88
N TYR A 349 14.00 -4.04 -11.98
CA TYR A 349 15.05 -5.03 -12.13
C TYR A 349 14.56 -6.32 -12.83
N ILE A 350 13.42 -6.84 -12.40
CA ILE A 350 12.91 -8.13 -12.88
C ILE A 350 11.73 -7.94 -13.85
N TYR A 351 10.81 -7.02 -13.54
CA TYR A 351 9.54 -6.84 -14.24
C TYR A 351 9.44 -5.52 -15.00
N GLY A 352 10.53 -4.78 -15.18
CA GLY A 352 10.64 -3.46 -15.79
C GLY A 352 9.59 -3.12 -16.84
N GLY A 353 8.35 -2.92 -16.44
CA GLY A 353 7.30 -2.38 -17.26
C GLY A 353 7.47 -0.88 -17.40
N ALA A 354 7.07 -0.32 -18.54
CA ALA A 354 7.01 1.11 -18.73
C ALA A 354 5.76 1.69 -18.03
N GLU A 355 5.89 2.90 -17.51
CA GLU A 355 4.73 3.68 -17.11
C GLU A 355 3.87 4.01 -18.33
N GLY A 356 2.57 3.79 -18.23
CA GLY A 356 1.60 4.10 -19.27
C GLY A 356 0.84 2.89 -19.79
N ALA A 357 0.08 3.07 -20.86
CA ALA A 357 -0.77 2.03 -21.43
C ALA A 357 0.08 0.80 -21.87
N PRO A 358 -0.38 -0.43 -21.53
CA PRO A 358 0.28 -1.65 -22.00
C PRO A 358 0.35 -1.68 -23.52
N HIS A 359 1.48 -2.21 -24.04
CA HIS A 359 1.66 -2.34 -25.49
C HIS A 359 0.86 -3.53 -26.06
N GLU A 360 0.71 -3.55 -27.39
CA GLU A 360 -0.11 -4.54 -28.10
C GLU A 360 0.22 -6.00 -27.74
N GLY A 361 1.49 -6.39 -27.67
CA GLY A 361 1.88 -7.75 -27.31
C GLY A 361 1.47 -8.16 -25.87
N THR A 362 1.35 -7.19 -24.94
CA THR A 362 0.84 -7.43 -23.59
C THR A 362 -0.69 -7.71 -23.63
N THR A 363 -1.43 -6.94 -24.40
CA THR A 363 -2.88 -7.10 -24.55
C THR A 363 -3.25 -8.36 -25.32
N GLU A 364 -2.46 -8.73 -26.35
CA GLU A 364 -2.59 -10.01 -27.05
C GLU A 364 -2.35 -11.18 -26.09
N ARG A 365 -1.29 -11.12 -25.24
CA ARG A 365 -1.05 -12.18 -24.25
C ARG A 365 -2.17 -12.26 -23.22
N LEU A 366 -2.71 -11.13 -22.79
CA LEU A 366 -3.85 -11.10 -21.88
C LEU A 366 -5.05 -11.84 -22.49
N SER A 367 -5.39 -11.59 -23.76
CA SER A 367 -6.48 -12.28 -24.44
C SER A 367 -6.29 -13.80 -24.44
N VAL A 368 -5.08 -14.27 -24.75
CA VAL A 368 -4.77 -15.72 -24.73
C VAL A 368 -4.93 -16.30 -23.32
N LEU A 369 -4.48 -15.59 -22.28
CA LEU A 369 -4.61 -16.07 -20.90
C LEU A 369 -6.07 -16.08 -20.42
N ILE A 370 -6.89 -15.14 -20.87
CA ILE A 370 -8.33 -15.15 -20.60
C ILE A 370 -8.97 -16.42 -21.20
N ASP A 371 -8.69 -16.72 -22.47
CA ASP A 371 -9.24 -17.92 -23.13
C ASP A 371 -8.80 -19.22 -22.41
N GLU A 372 -7.51 -19.30 -22.00
CA GLU A 372 -6.98 -20.45 -21.26
C GLU A 372 -7.66 -20.58 -19.87
N TRP A 373 -7.87 -19.45 -19.18
CA TRP A 373 -8.57 -19.43 -17.89
C TRP A 373 -10.03 -19.81 -18.02
N ASP A 374 -10.74 -19.30 -19.02
CA ASP A 374 -12.15 -19.60 -19.24
C ASP A 374 -12.40 -21.10 -19.43
N VAL A 375 -11.49 -21.80 -20.11
CA VAL A 375 -11.54 -23.26 -20.24
C VAL A 375 -11.36 -23.95 -18.89
N ALA A 376 -10.36 -23.56 -18.11
CA ALA A 376 -10.10 -24.15 -16.79
C ALA A 376 -11.22 -23.82 -15.79
N HIS A 377 -11.72 -22.58 -15.82
CA HIS A 377 -12.80 -22.10 -14.97
C HIS A 377 -14.12 -22.82 -15.26
N SER A 378 -14.44 -23.05 -16.54
CA SER A 378 -15.63 -23.84 -16.91
C SER A 378 -15.57 -25.26 -16.34
N ARG A 379 -14.41 -25.93 -16.40
CA ARG A 379 -14.20 -27.25 -15.80
C ARG A 379 -14.33 -27.22 -14.27
N TYR A 380 -13.85 -26.17 -13.64
CA TYR A 380 -13.99 -25.97 -12.19
C TYR A 380 -15.46 -25.79 -11.79
N LEU A 381 -16.20 -24.92 -12.48
CA LEU A 381 -17.65 -24.74 -12.23
C LEU A 381 -18.44 -26.01 -12.46
N GLU A 382 -18.16 -26.74 -13.54
CA GLU A 382 -18.81 -28.04 -13.85
C GLU A 382 -18.54 -29.08 -12.75
N LEU A 383 -17.33 -29.10 -12.17
CA LEU A 383 -17.00 -29.97 -11.04
C LEU A 383 -17.83 -29.61 -9.80
N LEU A 384 -18.01 -28.33 -9.49
CA LEU A 384 -18.84 -27.90 -8.37
C LEU A 384 -20.33 -28.25 -8.56
N GLU A 385 -20.87 -27.97 -9.74
CA GLU A 385 -22.30 -28.13 -10.04
C GLU A 385 -22.70 -29.57 -10.18
N ASN A 386 -21.83 -30.44 -10.70
CA ASN A 386 -22.17 -31.83 -10.99
C ASN A 386 -21.56 -32.80 -9.97
N GLU A 387 -20.22 -32.90 -9.92
CA GLU A 387 -19.55 -33.94 -9.14
C GLU A 387 -19.65 -33.70 -7.63
N LEU A 388 -19.37 -32.49 -7.18
CA LEU A 388 -19.47 -32.14 -5.76
C LEU A 388 -20.92 -32.26 -5.27
N GLN A 389 -21.87 -31.79 -6.05
CA GLN A 389 -23.30 -31.90 -5.69
C GLN A 389 -23.76 -33.35 -5.61
N ARG A 390 -23.35 -34.21 -6.56
CA ARG A 390 -23.68 -35.66 -6.53
C ARG A 390 -23.07 -36.36 -5.32
N PHE A 391 -21.81 -36.02 -5.00
CA PHE A 391 -21.13 -36.56 -3.83
C PHE A 391 -21.87 -36.13 -2.56
N ASN A 392 -22.13 -34.85 -2.38
CA ASN A 392 -22.83 -34.29 -1.20
C ASN A 392 -24.23 -34.88 -1.03
N ASN A 393 -25.01 -34.99 -2.10
CA ASN A 393 -26.33 -35.62 -2.05
C ASN A 393 -26.30 -37.09 -1.58
N THR A 394 -25.20 -37.79 -1.89
CA THR A 394 -25.02 -39.19 -1.43
C THR A 394 -24.58 -39.23 0.02
N VAL A 395 -23.67 -38.37 0.41
CA VAL A 395 -23.19 -38.20 1.80
C VAL A 395 -24.36 -37.87 2.74
N GLU A 396 -25.23 -36.96 2.36
CA GLU A 396 -26.41 -36.55 3.14
C GLU A 396 -27.40 -37.73 3.31
N ARG A 397 -27.64 -38.54 2.25
CA ARG A 397 -28.47 -39.76 2.33
C ARG A 397 -27.91 -40.78 3.29
N LEU A 398 -26.61 -40.81 3.49
CA LEU A 398 -25.94 -41.68 4.45
C LEU A 398 -25.89 -41.08 5.89
N GLY A 399 -26.47 -39.90 6.08
CA GLY A 399 -26.49 -39.20 7.36
C GLY A 399 -25.13 -38.64 7.79
N LEU A 400 -24.20 -38.44 6.84
CA LEU A 400 -22.88 -37.89 7.08
C LEU A 400 -22.84 -36.39 6.73
N PRO A 401 -21.95 -35.59 7.34
CA PRO A 401 -21.76 -34.17 7.01
C PRO A 401 -21.22 -34.01 5.59
N ALA A 402 -21.90 -33.18 4.79
CA ALA A 402 -21.51 -32.84 3.42
C ALA A 402 -20.26 -31.92 3.39
N ILE A 403 -19.60 -31.87 2.24
CA ILE A 403 -18.50 -30.95 1.97
C ILE A 403 -19.05 -29.53 1.85
N VAL A 404 -18.42 -28.58 2.55
CA VAL A 404 -18.79 -27.17 2.53
C VAL A 404 -17.57 -26.34 2.15
N LEU A 405 -17.71 -25.55 1.08
CA LEU A 405 -16.70 -24.56 0.73
C LEU A 405 -16.87 -23.28 1.58
N PRO A 406 -15.78 -22.58 1.95
CA PRO A 406 -15.85 -21.34 2.69
C PRO A 406 -16.72 -20.30 1.98
N ARG A 407 -17.65 -19.67 2.70
CA ARG A 407 -18.36 -18.49 2.18
C ARG A 407 -17.39 -17.33 2.21
N ARG A 408 -16.84 -16.97 1.07
CA ARG A 408 -16.02 -15.76 0.92
C ARG A 408 -16.93 -14.58 0.58
N GLY A 409 -16.71 -13.44 1.24
CA GLY A 409 -17.40 -12.21 0.90
C GLY A 409 -17.23 -11.90 -0.60
N ARG A 410 -18.25 -11.33 -1.24
CA ARG A 410 -18.08 -10.79 -2.60
C ARG A 410 -16.95 -9.76 -2.54
N LEU A 411 -15.95 -9.91 -3.40
CA LEU A 411 -15.11 -8.78 -3.76
C LEU A 411 -16.05 -7.68 -4.24
N VAL A 412 -15.96 -6.52 -3.59
CA VAL A 412 -16.63 -5.33 -4.09
C VAL A 412 -15.91 -5.02 -5.41
N SER A 413 -16.62 -5.28 -6.51
CA SER A 413 -16.15 -4.99 -7.87
C SER A 413 -16.16 -3.49 -8.16
#